data_4d0dc8d65738a2ed1fb12b45b5f28b7a
#
_entry.id   4d0dc8d65738a2ed1fb12b45b5f28b7a
#
_cell.length_a   1.000
_cell.length_b   1.000
_cell.length_c   1.000
_cell.angle_alpha   90.00
_cell.angle_beta   90.00
_cell.angle_gamma   90.00
#
_symmetry.space_group_name_H-M   'P 1'
#
loop_
_entity.id
_entity.type
_entity.pdbx_description
1 polymer ?
#
loop_
_entity_poly.entity_id
_entity_poly.type
_entity_poly.pdbx_seq_one_letter_code
_entity_poly.pdbx_strand_id
1 'polypeptide(L)'
;MHGLAGSATAAQSRTVRILIVKTSSMGDVVHALPLVTDLAAHVPGAQIDWLVEESFAAIPSMSRHVHRVHRVALRRWRHALLSASSWREMTAIRAELRAARYDW
;
A
#
# COMPACT_ATOMS: atom_id res chain seq x y z
N MET A 1 11.53 -5.27 -31.23
CA MET A 1 10.80 -5.50 -30.97
C MET A 1 10.35 -5.87 -30.67
N HIS A 2 11.01 -5.44 -30.48
CA HIS A 2 10.21 -5.76 -30.04
C HIS A 2 9.86 -6.08 -29.84
N GLY A 3 10.65 -5.99 -30.05
CA GLY A 3 10.06 -6.18 -29.90
C GLY A 3 9.88 -6.36 -29.59
N LEU A 4 10.37 -5.86 -29.51
CA LEU A 4 9.81 -5.99 -29.10
C LEU A 4 9.27 -6.31 -28.88
N ALA A 5 9.74 -6.01 -29.26
CA ALA A 5 8.95 -6.29 -29.06
C ALA A 5 8.67 -6.97 -28.43
N GLY A 6 9.13 -7.03 -28.58
CA GLY A 6 8.68 -8.16 -27.84
C GLY A 6 9.50 -8.44 -26.65
N SER A 7 10.66 -8.08 -26.62
CA SER A 7 11.46 -8.35 -25.48
C SER A 7 10.97 -7.73 -24.27
N ALA A 8 10.40 -6.68 -24.43
CA ALA A 8 9.79 -6.07 -23.30
C ALA A 8 8.70 -6.97 -22.71
N THR A 9 8.39 -8.06 -23.36
CA THR A 9 7.35 -8.94 -22.91
C THR A 9 7.58 -9.41 -21.49
N ALA A 10 8.76 -9.83 -21.16
CA ALA A 10 9.02 -10.31 -19.81
C ALA A 10 8.85 -9.20 -18.79
N ALA A 11 9.35 -8.03 -19.09
CA ALA A 11 9.18 -6.89 -18.21
C ALA A 11 7.72 -6.46 -18.16
N GLN A 12 7.04 -6.59 -19.27
CA GLN A 12 5.63 -6.20 -19.33
C GLN A 12 4.73 -7.13 -18.55
N SER A 13 5.13 -8.37 -18.38
CA SER A 13 4.34 -9.31 -17.63
C SER A 13 4.46 -9.09 -16.13
N ARG A 14 5.46 -8.34 -15.71
CA ARG A 14 5.67 -8.08 -14.30
C ARG A 14 4.89 -6.85 -13.88
N THR A 15 4.05 -7.03 -12.88
CA THR A 15 3.31 -5.92 -12.30
C THR A 15 4.20 -5.19 -11.30
N VAL A 16 4.29 -3.86 -11.45
CA VAL A 16 5.00 -3.03 -10.49
C VAL A 16 4.11 -2.88 -9.27
N ARG A 17 4.65 -3.15 -8.10
CA ARG A 17 3.91 -3.06 -6.85
C ARG A 17 4.43 -1.91 -6.03
N ILE A 18 3.54 -1.00 -5.68
CA ILE A 18 3.86 0.24 -4.96
C ILE A 18 3.12 0.27 -3.64
N LEU A 19 3.84 0.60 -2.58
CA LEU A 19 3.22 0.78 -1.27
C LEU A 19 3.31 2.24 -0.86
N ILE A 20 2.17 2.86 -0.63
CA ILE A 20 2.12 4.20 -0.07
C ILE A 20 2.08 4.05 1.44
N VAL A 21 3.03 4.67 2.12
CA VAL A 21 3.09 4.68 3.57
C VAL A 21 2.71 6.07 4.06
N LYS A 22 1.43 6.26 4.32
CA LYS A 22 0.92 7.52 4.86
C LYS A 22 -0.13 7.13 5.89
N THR A 23 0.30 7.06 7.15
CA THR A 23 -0.52 6.47 8.20
C THR A 23 -1.43 7.47 8.89
N SER A 24 -1.03 8.74 8.98
CA SER A 24 -1.79 9.81 9.61
C SER A 24 -1.22 11.14 9.13
N SER A 25 -1.79 12.28 9.43
CA SER A 25 -3.10 12.48 10.02
C SER A 25 -4.18 12.45 8.95
N MET A 26 -5.45 12.63 9.35
CA MET A 26 -6.55 12.58 8.40
C MET A 26 -6.34 13.51 7.21
N GLY A 27 -5.96 14.78 7.46
CA GLY A 27 -5.71 15.73 6.37
C GLY A 27 -4.58 15.28 5.45
N ASP A 28 -3.50 14.74 6.02
CA ASP A 28 -2.37 14.24 5.23
C ASP A 28 -2.78 13.03 4.40
N VAL A 29 -3.60 12.16 4.95
CA VAL A 29 -4.08 10.99 4.23
C VAL A 29 -4.96 11.42 3.06
N VAL A 30 -5.86 12.38 3.28
CA VAL A 30 -6.70 12.92 2.21
C VAL A 30 -5.84 13.55 1.12
N HIS A 31 -4.82 14.33 1.51
CA HIS A 31 -3.96 15.01 0.54
C HIS A 31 -3.09 14.04 -0.26
N ALA A 32 -2.93 12.81 0.19
CA ALA A 32 -2.19 11.81 -0.56
C ALA A 32 -3.02 11.12 -1.64
N LEU A 33 -4.34 11.30 -1.64
CA LEU A 33 -5.20 10.69 -2.66
C LEU A 33 -4.80 11.07 -4.09
N PRO A 34 -4.48 12.34 -4.40
CA PRO A 34 -4.05 12.67 -5.76
C PRO A 34 -2.80 11.93 -6.21
N LEU A 35 -1.91 11.58 -5.26
CA LEU A 35 -0.73 10.81 -5.60
C LEU A 35 -1.10 9.44 -6.19
N VAL A 36 -2.13 8.81 -5.64
CA VAL A 36 -2.59 7.52 -6.17
C VAL A 36 -3.04 7.67 -7.61
N THR A 37 -3.82 8.70 -7.91
CA THR A 37 -4.29 8.95 -9.25
C THR A 37 -3.13 9.21 -10.21
N ASP A 38 -2.15 10.01 -9.76
CA ASP A 38 -0.98 10.31 -10.56
C ASP A 38 -0.16 9.05 -10.84
N LEU A 39 0.06 8.23 -9.83
CA LEU A 39 0.80 6.98 -10.01
C LEU A 39 0.08 6.04 -10.96
N ALA A 40 -1.24 5.94 -10.84
CA ALA A 40 -2.01 5.09 -11.73
C ALA A 40 -1.91 5.56 -13.18
N ALA A 41 -1.82 6.86 -13.39
CA ALA A 41 -1.71 7.43 -14.72
C ALA A 41 -0.30 7.27 -15.31
N HIS A 42 0.72 7.41 -14.48
CA HIS A 42 2.10 7.42 -14.96
C HIS A 42 2.78 6.05 -14.93
N VAL A 43 2.24 5.12 -14.16
CA VAL A 43 2.76 3.74 -14.09
C VAL A 43 1.60 2.80 -14.43
N PRO A 44 1.26 2.67 -15.71
CA PRO A 44 0.11 1.84 -16.10
C PRO A 44 0.25 0.41 -15.62
N GLY A 45 -0.82 -0.13 -15.07
CA GLY A 45 -0.82 -1.50 -14.57
C GLY A 45 -0.20 -1.67 -13.19
N ALA A 46 0.24 -0.58 -12.56
CA ALA A 46 0.81 -0.69 -11.21
C ALA A 46 -0.25 -1.13 -10.21
N GLN A 47 0.17 -1.98 -9.29
CA GLN A 47 -0.67 -2.37 -8.18
C GLN A 47 -0.29 -1.49 -7.01
N ILE A 48 -1.21 -0.64 -6.59
CA ILE A 48 -0.96 0.36 -5.55
C ILE A 48 -1.68 -0.04 -4.28
N ASP A 49 -0.92 -0.24 -3.22
CA ASP A 49 -1.46 -0.55 -1.91
C ASP A 49 -1.13 0.60 -0.96
N TRP A 50 -1.84 0.68 0.13
CA TRP A 50 -1.69 1.79 1.07
C TRP A 50 -1.66 1.27 2.49
N LEU A 51 -0.66 1.70 3.25
CA LEU A 51 -0.54 1.41 4.68
C LEU A 51 -1.04 2.62 5.45
N VAL A 52 -2.08 2.45 6.25
CA VAL A 52 -2.77 3.55 6.90
C VAL A 52 -3.20 3.15 8.31
N GLU A 53 -3.31 4.15 9.19
CA GLU A 53 -3.87 3.93 10.52
C GLU A 53 -5.31 3.44 10.39
N GLU A 54 -5.70 2.46 11.18
CA GLU A 54 -7.03 1.83 11.07
C GLU A 54 -8.18 2.83 11.10
N SER A 55 -8.05 3.91 11.89
CA SER A 55 -9.11 4.91 11.99
C SER A 55 -9.32 5.71 10.70
N PHE A 56 -8.36 5.69 9.79
CA PHE A 56 -8.45 6.43 8.52
C PHE A 56 -8.56 5.50 7.31
N ALA A 57 -8.76 4.22 7.53
CA ALA A 57 -8.73 3.23 6.44
C ALA A 57 -9.81 3.47 5.39
N ALA A 58 -10.90 4.11 5.75
CA ALA A 58 -11.97 4.41 4.79
C ALA A 58 -11.50 5.36 3.69
N ILE A 59 -10.52 6.24 3.98
CA ILE A 59 -10.07 7.24 3.02
C ILE A 59 -9.38 6.61 1.81
N PRO A 60 -8.32 5.80 1.97
CA PRO A 60 -7.73 5.12 0.81
C PRO A 60 -8.72 4.20 0.11
N SER A 61 -9.66 3.62 0.86
CA SER A 61 -10.65 2.71 0.28
C SER A 61 -11.60 3.40 -0.68
N MET A 62 -11.67 4.73 -0.65
CA MET A 62 -12.51 5.50 -1.58
C MET A 62 -11.90 5.57 -2.97
N SER A 63 -10.62 5.31 -3.12
CA SER A 63 -9.96 5.37 -4.42
C SER A 63 -10.05 4.01 -5.13
N ARG A 64 -10.56 4.03 -6.36
CA ARG A 64 -10.62 2.82 -7.17
C ARG A 64 -9.24 2.33 -7.61
N HIS A 65 -8.22 3.17 -7.48
CA HIS A 65 -6.86 2.83 -7.89
C HIS A 65 -6.08 2.13 -6.80
N VAL A 66 -6.59 2.11 -5.56
CA VAL A 66 -5.95 1.41 -4.47
C VAL A 66 -6.40 -0.04 -4.49
N HIS A 67 -5.43 -0.95 -4.62
CA HIS A 67 -5.70 -2.38 -4.69
C HIS A 67 -5.98 -2.97 -3.32
N ARG A 68 -5.13 -2.64 -2.35
CA ARG A 68 -5.28 -3.17 -0.99
C ARG A 68 -4.92 -2.11 0.04
N VAL A 69 -5.68 -2.10 1.13
CA VAL A 69 -5.42 -1.20 2.26
C VAL A 69 -4.94 -2.06 3.43
N HIS A 70 -3.70 -1.80 3.86
CA HIS A 70 -3.15 -2.45 5.04
C HIS A 70 -3.39 -1.53 6.23
N ARG A 71 -4.01 -2.07 7.26
CA ARG A 71 -4.38 -1.29 8.45
C ARG A 71 -3.39 -1.53 9.57
N VAL A 72 -2.94 -0.45 10.17
CA VAL A 72 -2.09 -0.51 11.35
C VAL A 72 -2.79 0.21 12.49
N ALA A 73 -2.51 -0.18 13.70
CA ALA A 73 -3.13 0.41 14.88
C ALA A 73 -2.03 1.01 15.76
N LEU A 74 -1.27 1.95 15.20
CA LEU A 74 -0.09 2.50 15.86
C LEU A 74 -0.43 3.14 17.20
N ARG A 75 -1.54 3.86 17.29
CA ARG A 75 -1.95 4.48 18.55
C ARG A 75 -2.26 3.42 19.59
N ARG A 76 -3.03 2.42 19.21
CA ARG A 76 -3.43 1.35 20.12
C ARG A 76 -2.22 0.52 20.53
N TRP A 77 -1.35 0.20 19.59
CA TRP A 77 -0.16 -0.58 19.86
C TRP A 77 0.81 0.16 20.77
N ARG A 78 0.91 1.48 20.62
CA ARG A 78 1.78 2.31 21.46
C ARG A 78 1.37 2.22 22.92
N HIS A 79 0.09 2.13 23.19
CA HIS A 79 -0.43 2.04 24.55
C HIS A 79 -0.44 0.62 25.12
N ALA A 80 -0.21 -0.38 24.29
CA ALA A 80 -0.31 -1.77 24.69
C ALA A 80 0.87 -2.60 24.16
N LEU A 81 2.08 -2.07 24.29
CA LEU A 81 3.27 -2.71 23.75
C LEU A 81 3.54 -4.11 24.31
N LEU A 82 3.10 -4.36 25.54
CA LEU A 82 3.32 -5.66 26.18
C LEU A 82 2.17 -6.63 25.93
N SER A 83 1.16 -6.19 25.18
CA SER A 83 0.01 -7.03 24.89
C SER A 83 0.36 -8.08 23.82
N ALA A 84 0.00 -9.33 24.10
CA ALA A 84 0.21 -10.40 23.11
C ALA A 84 -0.59 -10.15 21.83
N SER A 85 -1.79 -9.55 21.95
CA SER A 85 -2.61 -9.28 20.79
C SER A 85 -1.96 -8.20 19.89
N SER A 86 -1.34 -7.19 20.49
CA SER A 86 -0.63 -6.17 19.71
C SER A 86 0.53 -6.78 18.94
N TRP A 87 1.30 -7.64 19.57
CA TRP A 87 2.42 -8.30 18.90
C TRP A 87 1.94 -9.20 17.77
N ARG A 88 0.81 -9.90 17.95
CA ARG A 88 0.26 -10.72 16.89
C ARG A 88 -0.16 -9.88 15.70
N GLU A 89 -0.81 -8.75 15.97
CA GLU A 89 -1.25 -7.85 14.89
C GLU A 89 -0.06 -7.28 14.13
N MET A 90 0.96 -6.84 14.84
CA MET A 90 2.15 -6.29 14.21
C MET A 90 2.87 -7.34 13.35
N THR A 91 2.95 -8.57 13.85
CA THR A 91 3.57 -9.66 13.13
C THR A 91 2.78 -10.00 11.87
N ALA A 92 1.44 -9.98 11.97
CA ALA A 92 0.59 -10.27 10.83
C ALA A 92 0.76 -9.22 9.73
N ILE A 93 0.81 -7.94 10.09
CA ILE A 93 1.02 -6.87 9.12
C ILE A 93 2.40 -7.01 8.47
N ARG A 94 3.41 -7.31 9.25
CA ARG A 94 4.75 -7.51 8.70
C ARG A 94 4.76 -8.65 7.68
N ALA A 95 4.06 -9.73 7.97
CA ALA A 95 3.97 -10.86 7.06
C ALA A 95 3.23 -10.50 5.79
N GLU A 96 2.13 -9.73 5.89
CA GLU A 96 1.38 -9.25 4.73
C GLU A 96 2.28 -8.42 3.81
N LEU A 97 3.03 -7.49 4.39
CA LEU A 97 3.87 -6.59 3.62
C LEU A 97 5.01 -7.35 2.94
N ARG A 98 5.59 -8.31 3.63
CA ARG A 98 6.64 -9.13 3.04
C ARG A 98 6.12 -9.99 1.89
N ALA A 99 4.94 -10.58 2.07
CA ALA A 99 4.35 -11.44 1.06
C ALA A 99 4.00 -10.66 -0.21
N ALA A 100 3.68 -9.39 -0.07
CA ALA A 100 3.28 -8.56 -1.21
C ALA A 100 4.46 -8.18 -2.11
N ARG A 101 5.67 -8.19 -1.59
CA ARG A 101 6.90 -7.91 -2.37
C ARG A 101 6.82 -6.61 -3.15
N TYR A 102 6.81 -5.51 -2.43
CA TYR A 102 6.73 -4.20 -3.06
C TYR A 102 8.03 -3.81 -3.75
N ASP A 103 7.89 -3.13 -4.87
CA ASP A 103 9.01 -2.57 -5.62
C ASP A 103 9.36 -1.18 -5.12
N TRP A 104 8.36 -0.49 -4.59
CA TRP A 104 8.48 0.91 -4.13
C TRP A 104 7.78 1.11 -2.79
#